data_de90e2e45e8553f9e390ecf5bbfa201a
#
_entry.id   de90e2e45e8553f9e390ecf5bbfa201a
#
_cell.length_a   1.000
_cell.length_b   1.000
_cell.length_c   1.000
_cell.angle_alpha   90.00
_cell.angle_beta   90.00
_cell.angle_gamma   90.00
#
_symmetry.space_group_name_H-M   'P 1'
#
loop_
_entity.id
_entity.type
_entity.pdbx_description
1 polymer ?
#
loop_
_entity_poly.entity_id
_entity_poly.type
_entity_poly.pdbx_seq_one_letter_code
_entity_poly.pdbx_strand_id
1 'polypeptide(L)'
;ISTVNKKRITSSWEQRKLGELVDRVVRKNTNNESTLPLTISAQYGLVDQITYFNNRVASRDVSNYYLVLNGEFAYNKSTSDGYPFGAVKRLDLYEKGVLSTLYIVFAPKKEQQIDSDYLTVFFDTDRWHKGVAERAAEGARNHGLLNISAEDFFDIDLSVPKDIVEQKQIGAFIRQLDNLITLHQRQPIVY
;
A
#
# COMPACT_ATOMS: atom_id res chain seq x y z
N ILE A 1 -1.92 -33.01 44.70
CA ILE A 1 -2.82 -32.13 43.91
C ILE A 1 -1.91 -31.29 43.04
N SER A 2 -1.72 -31.73 41.79
CA SER A 2 -0.85 -31.08 40.81
C SER A 2 -1.57 -29.91 40.18
N THR A 3 -1.12 -28.70 40.43
CA THR A 3 -1.63 -27.47 39.82
C THR A 3 -1.04 -27.39 38.40
N VAL A 4 -1.83 -27.76 37.40
CA VAL A 4 -1.48 -27.58 35.98
C VAL A 4 -1.49 -26.09 35.70
N ASN A 5 -0.32 -25.51 35.57
CA ASN A 5 -0.13 -24.14 35.13
C ASN A 5 -0.59 -24.04 33.65
N LYS A 6 -1.83 -23.62 33.40
CA LYS A 6 -2.30 -23.24 32.07
C LYS A 6 -1.49 -22.04 31.60
N LYS A 7 -0.39 -22.27 30.86
CA LYS A 7 0.22 -21.21 30.05
C LYS A 7 -0.90 -20.62 29.18
N ARG A 8 -1.29 -19.37 29.45
CA ARG A 8 -2.10 -18.59 28.52
C ARG A 8 -1.31 -18.52 27.20
N ILE A 9 -1.81 -19.15 26.17
CA ILE A 9 -1.32 -18.96 24.82
C ILE A 9 -1.74 -17.53 24.45
N THR A 10 -0.84 -16.56 24.65
CA THR A 10 -1.03 -15.21 24.13
C THR A 10 -0.88 -15.31 22.61
N SER A 11 -1.87 -14.81 21.88
CA SER A 11 -1.77 -14.72 20.41
C SER A 11 -0.44 -14.07 20.01
N SER A 12 0.28 -14.68 19.08
CA SER A 12 1.49 -14.11 18.48
C SER A 12 1.18 -12.91 17.58
N TRP A 13 -0.10 -12.67 17.28
CA TRP A 13 -0.61 -11.60 16.45
C TRP A 13 -1.45 -10.62 17.25
N GLU A 14 -1.45 -9.35 16.84
CA GLU A 14 -2.23 -8.29 17.45
C GLU A 14 -2.96 -7.46 16.40
N GLN A 15 -4.04 -6.80 16.84
CA GLN A 15 -4.75 -5.80 16.03
C GLN A 15 -4.14 -4.42 16.32
N ARG A 16 -3.80 -3.70 15.27
CA ARG A 16 -3.24 -2.35 15.33
C ARG A 16 -3.94 -1.45 14.33
N LYS A 17 -4.16 -0.20 14.66
CA LYS A 17 -4.60 0.80 13.69
C LYS A 17 -3.48 1.11 12.70
N LEU A 18 -3.81 1.28 11.42
CA LEU A 18 -2.82 1.66 10.41
C LEU A 18 -2.07 2.94 10.82
N GLY A 19 -2.78 3.96 11.31
CA GLY A 19 -2.18 5.22 11.76
C GLY A 19 -1.26 5.13 12.96
N GLU A 20 -1.26 4.01 13.70
CA GLU A 20 -0.25 3.74 14.73
C GLU A 20 1.08 3.33 14.11
N LEU A 21 1.05 2.69 12.93
CA LEU A 21 2.18 2.05 12.27
C LEU A 21 2.82 2.92 11.19
N VAL A 22 2.06 3.88 10.63
CA VAL A 22 2.51 4.70 9.50
C VAL A 22 2.28 6.18 9.76
N ASP A 23 3.07 7.02 9.09
CA ASP A 23 2.90 8.47 9.03
C ASP A 23 2.35 8.89 7.67
N ARG A 24 1.43 9.86 7.67
CA ARG A 24 0.95 10.48 6.44
C ARG A 24 2.05 11.32 5.81
N VAL A 25 2.28 11.13 4.51
CA VAL A 25 3.20 11.96 3.72
C VAL A 25 2.39 13.04 3.00
N VAL A 26 2.68 14.30 3.33
CA VAL A 26 2.07 15.49 2.71
C VAL A 26 3.11 16.39 2.06
N ARG A 27 4.34 15.91 1.91
CA ARG A 27 5.47 16.61 1.30
C ARG A 27 5.12 16.98 -0.14
N LYS A 28 5.22 18.29 -0.44
CA LYS A 28 4.97 18.81 -1.79
C LYS A 28 6.25 18.86 -2.61
N ASN A 29 6.09 18.77 -3.91
CA ASN A 29 7.16 18.89 -4.88
C ASN A 29 7.50 20.37 -5.21
N THR A 30 7.49 21.25 -4.21
CA THR A 30 7.62 22.71 -4.36
C THR A 30 8.87 23.15 -5.09
N ASN A 31 9.96 22.40 -4.95
CA ASN A 31 11.26 22.68 -5.59
C ASN A 31 11.44 21.93 -6.92
N ASN A 32 10.38 21.32 -7.46
CA ASN A 32 10.43 20.47 -8.65
C ASN A 32 11.52 19.38 -8.57
N GLU A 33 11.63 18.74 -7.40
CA GLU A 33 12.62 17.69 -7.16
C GLU A 33 12.40 16.44 -8.03
N SER A 34 11.19 16.25 -8.53
CA SER A 34 10.88 15.23 -9.52
C SER A 34 9.87 15.77 -10.54
N THR A 35 10.06 15.38 -11.81
CA THR A 35 9.10 15.62 -12.90
C THR A 35 8.44 14.33 -13.38
N LEU A 36 8.70 13.19 -12.69
CA LEU A 36 8.18 11.88 -13.01
C LEU A 36 6.78 11.70 -12.41
N PRO A 37 5.69 11.79 -13.20
CA PRO A 37 4.37 11.54 -12.70
C PRO A 37 4.16 10.03 -12.54
N LEU A 38 3.68 9.63 -11.38
CA LEU A 38 3.40 8.23 -11.07
C LEU A 38 1.90 7.94 -11.17
N THR A 39 1.58 6.66 -11.40
CA THR A 39 0.24 6.09 -11.24
C THR A 39 0.35 4.72 -10.59
N ILE A 40 -0.75 4.21 -10.01
CA ILE A 40 -0.81 2.83 -9.51
C ILE A 40 -1.26 1.91 -10.65
N SER A 41 -0.39 0.97 -10.98
CA SER A 41 -0.75 -0.27 -11.65
C SER A 41 -0.97 -1.35 -10.60
N ALA A 42 -2.10 -2.02 -10.64
CA ALA A 42 -2.39 -3.11 -9.70
C ALA A 42 -1.36 -4.25 -9.80
N GLN A 43 -0.86 -4.50 -11.00
CA GLN A 43 0.11 -5.57 -11.27
C GLN A 43 1.56 -5.14 -11.05
N TYR A 44 1.93 -3.89 -11.41
CA TYR A 44 3.33 -3.45 -11.46
C TYR A 44 3.71 -2.47 -10.36
N GLY A 45 2.78 -2.10 -9.48
CA GLY A 45 3.01 -1.15 -8.40
C GLY A 45 2.91 0.32 -8.85
N LEU A 46 3.72 1.20 -8.26
CA LEU A 46 3.82 2.60 -8.68
C LEU A 46 4.74 2.70 -9.90
N VAL A 47 4.16 3.08 -11.03
CA VAL A 47 4.82 3.14 -12.34
C VAL A 47 4.78 4.52 -12.94
N ASP A 48 5.66 4.79 -13.92
CA ASP A 48 5.61 6.01 -14.73
C ASP A 48 4.27 6.12 -15.47
N GLN A 49 3.52 7.16 -15.15
CA GLN A 49 2.18 7.40 -15.70
C GLN A 49 2.21 7.58 -17.21
N ILE A 50 3.24 8.27 -17.74
CA ILE A 50 3.35 8.57 -19.18
C ILE A 50 3.56 7.28 -19.95
N THR A 51 4.48 6.45 -19.50
CA THR A 51 4.78 5.16 -20.12
C THR A 51 3.57 4.21 -20.01
N TYR A 52 2.91 4.19 -18.86
CA TYR A 52 1.79 3.28 -18.60
C TYR A 52 0.56 3.57 -19.47
N PHE A 53 0.19 4.85 -19.62
CA PHE A 53 -0.99 5.26 -20.41
C PHE A 53 -0.64 5.65 -21.85
N ASN A 54 0.63 5.60 -22.24
CA ASN A 54 1.14 6.17 -23.50
C ASN A 54 0.68 7.63 -23.71
N ASN A 55 0.42 8.35 -22.63
CA ASN A 55 -0.05 9.73 -22.61
C ASN A 55 0.22 10.39 -21.26
N ARG A 56 0.42 11.69 -21.22
CA ARG A 56 0.53 12.48 -20.01
C ARG A 56 -0.85 12.89 -19.49
N VAL A 57 -1.28 12.32 -18.36
CA VAL A 57 -2.51 12.70 -17.64
C VAL A 57 -2.22 13.78 -16.59
N ALA A 58 -1.04 13.73 -15.96
CA ALA A 58 -0.62 14.73 -14.98
C ALA A 58 -0.49 16.13 -15.57
N SER A 59 -0.76 17.16 -14.77
CA SER A 59 -0.47 18.54 -15.11
C SER A 59 0.99 18.72 -15.55
N ARG A 60 1.26 19.74 -16.37
CA ARG A 60 2.64 20.14 -16.68
C ARG A 60 3.34 20.70 -15.45
N ASP A 61 2.64 21.49 -14.65
CA ASP A 61 3.09 21.95 -13.35
C ASP A 61 2.68 20.91 -12.28
N VAL A 62 3.68 20.27 -11.70
CA VAL A 62 3.55 19.26 -10.65
C VAL A 62 4.07 19.74 -9.29
N SER A 63 4.31 21.04 -9.13
CA SER A 63 4.83 21.63 -7.88
C SER A 63 3.91 21.39 -6.70
N ASN A 64 2.59 21.34 -6.93
CA ASN A 64 1.57 21.07 -5.92
C ASN A 64 1.27 19.58 -5.69
N TYR A 65 1.89 18.68 -6.45
CA TYR A 65 1.75 17.24 -6.25
C TYR A 65 2.50 16.81 -5.00
N TYR A 66 2.16 15.63 -4.48
CA TYR A 66 2.98 15.01 -3.45
C TYR A 66 4.29 14.50 -4.05
N LEU A 67 5.42 14.82 -3.42
CA LEU A 67 6.70 14.18 -3.69
C LEU A 67 6.75 12.88 -2.91
N VAL A 68 6.89 11.76 -3.61
CA VAL A 68 6.93 10.40 -3.07
C VAL A 68 8.34 9.86 -3.24
N LEU A 69 8.89 9.26 -2.18
CA LEU A 69 10.22 8.65 -2.17
C LEU A 69 10.12 7.13 -2.21
N ASN A 70 11.21 6.50 -2.64
CA ASN A 70 11.34 5.03 -2.60
C ASN A 70 10.99 4.48 -1.21
N GLY A 71 10.24 3.40 -1.16
CA GLY A 71 9.76 2.77 0.07
C GLY A 71 8.48 3.38 0.66
N GLU A 72 8.02 4.55 0.17
CA GLU A 72 6.73 5.13 0.57
C GLU A 72 5.57 4.49 -0.18
N PHE A 73 4.40 4.46 0.45
CA PHE A 73 3.18 3.85 -0.06
C PHE A 73 2.21 4.91 -0.56
N ALA A 74 1.38 4.51 -1.53
CA ALA A 74 0.26 5.32 -1.98
C ALA A 74 -1.01 4.48 -2.07
N TYR A 75 -2.13 5.03 -1.62
CA TYR A 75 -3.46 4.48 -1.80
C TYR A 75 -4.20 5.28 -2.87
N ASN A 76 -4.62 4.59 -3.93
CA ASN A 76 -5.54 5.10 -4.93
C ASN A 76 -6.97 4.69 -4.57
N LYS A 77 -7.84 5.66 -4.32
CA LYS A 77 -9.25 5.44 -3.98
C LYS A 77 -10.13 5.12 -5.20
N SER A 78 -9.58 5.14 -6.42
CA SER A 78 -10.33 4.80 -7.63
C SER A 78 -10.61 3.31 -7.68
N THR A 79 -11.89 2.99 -7.93
CA THR A 79 -12.35 1.62 -8.08
C THR A 79 -12.23 1.19 -9.54
N SER A 80 -11.90 -0.08 -9.77
CA SER A 80 -11.88 -0.71 -11.09
C SER A 80 -12.21 -2.20 -10.97
N ASP A 81 -12.35 -2.87 -12.10
CA ASP A 81 -12.58 -4.31 -12.12
C ASP A 81 -11.47 -5.05 -11.37
N GLY A 82 -11.86 -5.92 -10.44
CA GLY A 82 -10.94 -6.61 -9.54
C GLY A 82 -10.41 -5.78 -8.36
N TYR A 83 -10.66 -4.45 -8.32
CA TYR A 83 -10.21 -3.54 -7.27
C TYR A 83 -11.35 -2.68 -6.72
N PRO A 84 -12.37 -3.28 -6.08
CA PRO A 84 -13.58 -2.57 -5.65
C PRO A 84 -13.33 -1.56 -4.53
N PHE A 85 -12.19 -1.65 -3.85
CA PHE A 85 -11.76 -0.74 -2.78
C PHE A 85 -10.51 0.07 -3.15
N GLY A 86 -10.16 0.13 -4.45
CA GLY A 86 -8.94 0.76 -4.91
C GLY A 86 -7.70 -0.11 -4.69
N ALA A 87 -6.52 0.47 -4.68
CA ALA A 87 -5.26 -0.25 -4.52
C ALA A 87 -4.25 0.55 -3.69
N VAL A 88 -3.48 -0.16 -2.88
CA VAL A 88 -2.31 0.38 -2.15
C VAL A 88 -1.06 -0.25 -2.72
N LYS A 89 -0.08 0.58 -3.10
CA LYS A 89 1.22 0.10 -3.62
C LYS A 89 2.36 0.93 -3.07
N ARG A 90 3.54 0.30 -2.96
CA ARG A 90 4.80 0.93 -2.55
C ARG A 90 5.60 1.40 -3.77
N LEU A 91 6.33 2.49 -3.64
CA LEU A 91 7.27 2.95 -4.65
C LEU A 91 8.59 2.16 -4.53
N ASP A 92 8.75 1.17 -5.41
CA ASP A 92 9.94 0.30 -5.47
C ASP A 92 10.82 0.57 -6.71
N LEU A 93 10.22 1.04 -7.81
CA LEU A 93 10.90 1.12 -9.12
C LEU A 93 11.75 2.37 -9.31
N TYR A 94 11.45 3.45 -8.60
CA TYR A 94 12.11 4.74 -8.77
C TYR A 94 12.59 5.28 -7.42
N GLU A 95 13.62 6.11 -7.44
CA GLU A 95 14.09 6.81 -6.24
C GLU A 95 13.04 7.77 -5.70
N LYS A 96 12.39 8.51 -6.60
CA LYS A 96 11.31 9.45 -6.29
C LYS A 96 10.41 9.71 -7.50
N GLY A 97 9.21 10.17 -7.23
CA GLY A 97 8.25 10.60 -8.23
C GLY A 97 7.17 11.49 -7.64
N VAL A 98 6.19 11.89 -8.44
CA VAL A 98 5.10 12.75 -7.99
C VAL A 98 3.74 12.10 -8.18
N LEU A 99 2.86 12.31 -7.20
CA LEU A 99 1.47 11.84 -7.21
C LEU A 99 0.49 12.99 -7.00
N SER A 100 -0.64 12.94 -7.69
CA SER A 100 -1.77 13.82 -7.44
C SER A 100 -2.19 13.79 -5.97
N THR A 101 -2.69 14.91 -5.44
CA THR A 101 -3.22 15.01 -4.07
C THR A 101 -4.51 14.23 -3.83
N LEU A 102 -5.04 13.57 -4.84
CA LEU A 102 -6.14 12.61 -4.71
C LEU A 102 -5.71 11.29 -4.05
N TYR A 103 -4.41 10.97 -4.10
CA TYR A 103 -3.84 9.81 -3.43
C TYR A 103 -3.62 10.10 -1.94
N ILE A 104 -3.71 9.05 -1.11
CA ILE A 104 -3.23 9.09 0.27
C ILE A 104 -1.84 8.49 0.27
N VAL A 105 -0.82 9.30 0.58
CA VAL A 105 0.58 8.85 0.63
C VAL A 105 1.00 8.69 2.08
N PHE A 106 1.74 7.62 2.39
CA PHE A 106 2.19 7.31 3.74
C PHE A 106 3.49 6.51 3.76
N ALA A 107 4.17 6.52 4.90
CA ALA A 107 5.41 5.80 5.13
C ALA A 107 5.36 5.03 6.45
N PRO A 108 6.01 3.85 6.57
CA PRO A 108 6.18 3.18 7.85
C PRO A 108 6.88 4.10 8.86
N LYS A 109 6.37 4.16 10.10
CA LYS A 109 7.03 4.89 11.19
C LYS A 109 8.32 4.19 11.57
N LYS A 110 9.39 4.98 11.74
CA LYS A 110 10.72 4.44 12.12
C LYS A 110 10.72 3.85 13.52
N GLU A 111 9.91 4.40 14.42
CA GLU A 111 9.81 4.01 15.83
C GLU A 111 8.93 2.78 16.05
N GLN A 112 8.13 2.41 15.04
CA GLN A 112 7.24 1.25 15.14
C GLN A 112 7.89 0.02 14.53
N GLN A 113 7.62 -1.13 15.16
CA GLN A 113 8.07 -2.42 14.67
C GLN A 113 7.12 -2.93 13.58
N ILE A 114 7.18 -2.29 12.41
CA ILE A 114 6.43 -2.71 11.24
C ILE A 114 7.36 -2.90 10.04
N ASP A 115 7.32 -4.07 9.45
CA ASP A 115 8.11 -4.40 8.28
C ASP A 115 7.42 -3.91 6.99
N SER A 116 8.17 -3.23 6.13
CA SER A 116 7.64 -2.64 4.90
C SER A 116 7.23 -3.69 3.87
N ASP A 117 7.93 -4.82 3.80
CA ASP A 117 7.56 -5.91 2.89
C ASP A 117 6.31 -6.64 3.40
N TYR A 118 6.16 -6.78 4.73
CA TYR A 118 4.93 -7.29 5.33
C TYR A 118 3.72 -6.40 4.98
N LEU A 119 3.86 -5.07 5.08
CA LEU A 119 2.80 -4.13 4.69
C LEU A 119 2.43 -4.28 3.20
N THR A 120 3.42 -4.45 2.32
CA THR A 120 3.16 -4.69 0.90
C THR A 120 2.29 -5.94 0.71
N VAL A 121 2.68 -7.05 1.34
CA VAL A 121 1.92 -8.31 1.30
C VAL A 121 0.52 -8.15 1.90
N PHE A 122 0.40 -7.44 3.03
CA PHE A 122 -0.91 -7.20 3.66
C PHE A 122 -1.86 -6.47 2.72
N PHE A 123 -1.41 -5.42 2.05
CA PHE A 123 -2.23 -4.64 1.11
C PHE A 123 -2.51 -5.35 -0.22
N ASP A 124 -1.79 -6.41 -0.55
CA ASP A 124 -2.10 -7.28 -1.69
C ASP A 124 -3.20 -8.32 -1.37
N THR A 125 -3.63 -8.41 -0.09
CA THR A 125 -4.81 -9.20 0.33
C THR A 125 -6.08 -8.35 0.35
N ASP A 126 -7.22 -8.98 0.58
CA ASP A 126 -8.52 -8.33 0.78
C ASP A 126 -8.83 -7.99 2.26
N ARG A 127 -7.92 -8.28 3.18
CA ARG A 127 -8.14 -8.16 4.64
C ARG A 127 -8.46 -6.73 5.09
N TRP A 128 -7.97 -5.73 4.38
CA TRP A 128 -8.21 -4.31 4.65
C TRP A 128 -9.50 -3.76 4.02
N HIS A 129 -10.10 -4.51 3.07
CA HIS A 129 -11.29 -4.07 2.32
C HIS A 129 -12.49 -3.80 3.23
N LYS A 130 -12.72 -4.67 4.23
CA LYS A 130 -13.81 -4.48 5.20
C LYS A 130 -13.67 -3.16 5.96
N GLY A 131 -12.45 -2.85 6.42
CA GLY A 131 -12.16 -1.60 7.12
C GLY A 131 -12.45 -0.35 6.28
N VAL A 132 -12.13 -0.39 4.98
CA VAL A 132 -12.47 0.67 4.04
C VAL A 132 -13.99 0.73 3.77
N ALA A 133 -14.63 -0.42 3.58
CA ALA A 133 -16.08 -0.48 3.33
C ALA A 133 -16.90 0.13 4.47
N GLU A 134 -16.50 -0.12 5.72
CA GLU A 134 -17.16 0.40 6.91
C GLU A 134 -17.02 1.93 7.08
N ARG A 135 -15.98 2.52 6.50
CA ARG A 135 -15.63 3.94 6.63
C ARG A 135 -15.94 4.78 5.39
N ALA A 136 -16.02 4.14 4.23
CA ALA A 136 -16.43 4.83 3.01
C ALA A 136 -17.88 5.24 3.13
N ALA A 137 -18.19 6.55 3.05
CA ALA A 137 -19.56 7.05 3.18
C ALA A 137 -20.46 6.44 2.12
N GLU A 138 -21.68 6.02 2.55
CA GLU A 138 -22.72 5.53 1.65
C GLU A 138 -23.08 6.60 0.61
N GLY A 139 -23.23 6.18 -0.65
CA GLY A 139 -23.75 7.02 -1.72
C GLY A 139 -22.73 7.83 -2.51
N ALA A 140 -21.46 7.82 -2.16
CA ALA A 140 -20.44 8.64 -2.83
C ALA A 140 -19.54 7.85 -3.78
N ARG A 141 -20.10 7.00 -4.60
CA ARG A 141 -19.42 6.46 -5.80
C ARG A 141 -19.64 7.44 -6.98
N ASN A 142 -19.28 8.71 -6.78
CA ASN A 142 -19.20 9.61 -7.91
C ASN A 142 -17.99 9.23 -8.77
N HIS A 143 -18.28 8.69 -9.95
CA HIS A 143 -17.28 8.37 -10.97
C HIS A 143 -16.21 7.33 -10.58
N GLY A 144 -16.55 6.33 -9.76
CA GLY A 144 -15.63 5.27 -9.39
C GLY A 144 -14.57 5.67 -8.36
N LEU A 145 -14.74 6.78 -7.65
CA LEU A 145 -13.88 7.23 -6.57
C LEU A 145 -14.55 6.99 -5.21
N LEU A 146 -13.88 6.28 -4.30
CA LEU A 146 -14.38 6.08 -2.94
C LEU A 146 -14.28 7.39 -2.13
N ASN A 147 -15.36 7.69 -1.40
CA ASN A 147 -15.37 8.81 -0.46
C ASN A 147 -14.87 8.34 0.91
N ILE A 148 -13.57 8.30 1.07
CA ILE A 148 -12.89 8.00 2.33
C ILE A 148 -11.82 9.05 2.59
N SER A 149 -11.79 9.59 3.81
CA SER A 149 -10.76 10.53 4.24
C SER A 149 -9.44 9.80 4.53
N ALA A 150 -8.34 10.53 4.66
CA ALA A 150 -7.08 9.95 5.09
C ALA A 150 -7.16 9.46 6.54
N GLU A 151 -7.85 10.21 7.39
CA GLU A 151 -8.07 9.89 8.79
C GLU A 151 -8.83 8.57 8.94
N ASP A 152 -9.92 8.39 8.18
CA ASP A 152 -10.71 7.15 8.15
C ASP A 152 -9.90 5.97 7.60
N PHE A 153 -9.07 6.21 6.56
CA PHE A 153 -8.18 5.18 6.04
C PHE A 153 -7.14 4.75 7.07
N PHE A 154 -6.57 5.68 7.83
CA PHE A 154 -5.61 5.36 8.89
C PHE A 154 -6.23 4.73 10.14
N ASP A 155 -7.55 4.82 10.29
CA ASP A 155 -8.28 4.14 11.38
C ASP A 155 -8.65 2.67 11.06
N ILE A 156 -8.30 2.12 9.90
CA ILE A 156 -8.51 0.70 9.62
C ILE A 156 -7.65 -0.20 10.52
N ASP A 157 -8.18 -1.37 10.85
CA ASP A 157 -7.47 -2.36 11.67
C ASP A 157 -6.62 -3.30 10.82
N LEU A 158 -5.38 -3.49 11.22
CA LEU A 158 -4.44 -4.46 10.68
C LEU A 158 -4.17 -5.55 11.70
N SER A 159 -4.19 -6.80 11.24
CA SER A 159 -3.67 -7.91 12.03
C SER A 159 -2.19 -8.08 11.71
N VAL A 160 -1.32 -7.91 12.70
CA VAL A 160 0.13 -7.94 12.53
C VAL A 160 0.79 -8.91 13.52
N PRO A 161 1.82 -9.68 13.10
CA PRO A 161 2.65 -10.41 14.04
C PRO A 161 3.36 -9.44 14.99
N LYS A 162 3.40 -9.79 16.28
CA LYS A 162 4.14 -8.98 17.29
C LYS A 162 5.64 -9.01 17.07
N ASP A 163 6.15 -10.11 16.53
CA ASP A 163 7.57 -10.30 16.26
C ASP A 163 7.91 -9.76 14.86
N ILE A 164 8.80 -8.77 14.82
CA ILE A 164 9.32 -8.19 13.58
C ILE A 164 10.06 -9.23 12.69
N VAL A 165 10.64 -10.26 13.30
CA VAL A 165 11.30 -11.34 12.55
C VAL A 165 10.27 -12.16 11.79
N GLU A 166 9.12 -12.47 12.43
CA GLU A 166 8.01 -13.16 11.77
C GLU A 166 7.44 -12.31 10.61
N GLN A 167 7.25 -10.99 10.80
CA GLN A 167 6.81 -10.09 9.75
C GLN A 167 7.75 -10.14 8.53
N LYS A 168 9.07 -10.02 8.76
CA LYS A 168 10.10 -10.08 7.70
C LYS A 168 10.10 -11.42 6.97
N GLN A 169 9.95 -12.53 7.71
CA GLN A 169 9.87 -13.86 7.11
C GLN A 169 8.65 -14.02 6.20
N ILE A 170 7.48 -13.54 6.65
CA ILE A 170 6.25 -13.55 5.84
C ILE A 170 6.44 -12.69 4.59
N GLY A 171 6.90 -11.45 4.75
CA GLY A 171 7.13 -10.52 3.63
C GLY A 171 8.08 -11.11 2.59
N ALA A 172 9.24 -11.59 3.03
CA ALA A 172 10.25 -12.18 2.14
C ALA A 172 9.74 -13.44 1.43
N PHE A 173 9.04 -14.34 2.14
CA PHE A 173 8.54 -15.58 1.59
C PHE A 173 7.51 -15.35 0.48
N ILE A 174 6.52 -14.49 0.73
CA ILE A 174 5.47 -14.19 -0.27
C ILE A 174 6.08 -13.50 -1.49
N ARG A 175 6.98 -12.52 -1.30
CA ARG A 175 7.67 -11.86 -2.43
C ARG A 175 8.50 -12.83 -3.27
N GLN A 176 9.13 -13.82 -2.65
CA GLN A 176 9.85 -14.88 -3.39
C GLN A 176 8.89 -15.73 -4.23
N LEU A 177 7.72 -16.08 -3.68
CA LEU A 177 6.68 -16.81 -4.42
C LEU A 177 6.18 -16.02 -5.62
N ASP A 178 5.88 -14.73 -5.45
CA ASP A 178 5.42 -13.86 -6.54
C ASP A 178 6.45 -13.74 -7.66
N ASN A 179 7.73 -13.62 -7.30
CA ASN A 179 8.82 -13.61 -8.26
C ASN A 179 8.91 -14.94 -9.05
N LEU A 180 8.78 -16.08 -8.37
CA LEU A 180 8.79 -17.40 -9.02
C LEU A 180 7.60 -17.58 -9.97
N ILE A 181 6.39 -17.17 -9.56
CA ILE A 181 5.20 -17.20 -10.40
C ILE A 181 5.40 -16.33 -11.64
N THR A 182 5.90 -15.12 -11.46
CA THR A 182 6.15 -14.18 -12.57
C THR A 182 7.18 -14.74 -13.55
N LEU A 183 8.24 -15.36 -13.07
CA LEU A 183 9.26 -15.98 -13.90
C LEU A 183 8.68 -17.17 -14.70
N HIS A 184 7.85 -18.01 -14.07
CA HIS A 184 7.18 -19.13 -14.75
C HIS A 184 6.23 -18.67 -15.85
N GLN A 185 5.48 -17.60 -15.61
CA GLN A 185 4.56 -17.03 -16.57
C GLN A 185 5.26 -16.39 -17.79
N ARG A 186 6.53 -16.01 -17.66
CA ARG A 186 7.34 -15.42 -18.74
C ARG A 186 8.11 -16.45 -19.56
N GLN A 187 8.16 -17.71 -19.14
CA GLN A 187 8.79 -18.76 -19.96
C GLN A 187 7.89 -19.08 -21.15
N PRO A 188 8.39 -18.98 -22.42
CA PRO A 188 7.63 -19.44 -23.57
C PRO A 188 7.37 -20.93 -23.41
N ILE A 189 6.11 -21.34 -23.62
CA ILE A 189 5.76 -22.76 -23.74
C ILE A 189 6.50 -23.26 -24.98
N VAL A 190 7.60 -23.97 -24.79
CA VAL A 190 8.31 -24.69 -25.87
C VAL A 190 7.50 -25.95 -26.12
N TYR A 191 6.76 -25.97 -27.22
CA TYR A 191 6.12 -27.16 -27.76
C TYR A 191 7.12 -27.99 -28.59
#